data_8aa0567d61724a2d0114a09d854f6e2f
#
_entry.id   8aa0567d61724a2d0114a09d854f6e2f
#
_cell.length_a   1.000
_cell.length_b   1.000
_cell.length_c   1.000
_cell.angle_alpha   90.00
_cell.angle_beta   90.00
_cell.angle_gamma   90.00
#
_symmetry.space_group_name_H-M   'P 1'
#
loop_
_entity.id
_entity.type
_entity.pdbx_description
1 polymer ?
#
loop_
_entity_poly.entity_id
_entity_poly.type
_entity_poly.pdbx_seq_one_letter_code
_entity_poly.pdbx_strand_id
1 'polypeptide(L)'
;REGQMLGTLEALLVTQTGIPTIIISSSLYSFIFASFKVAVYLLLGVFVFGVNMGNANFAGALLILFLTIISFSSFGIISASFVMVLKRGDPISSIFTSVSGILGGLYYPVSILPGWLQKMSYLLPVTYSLEGMRLALLQGYSLRELMPNIVALLLFSAIMLPLSIFIFGYAVKR
;
A
#
# COMPACT_ATOMS: atom_id res chain seq x y z
N ARG A 1 0.43 -0.60 17.34
CA ARG A 1 -0.90 -0.92 17.89
C ARG A 1 -0.92 -2.28 18.60
N GLU A 2 -0.40 -3.33 17.99
CA GLU A 2 -0.30 -4.65 18.64
C GLU A 2 0.53 -4.58 19.92
N GLY A 3 1.66 -3.88 19.92
CA GLY A 3 2.49 -3.68 21.10
C GLY A 3 1.82 -2.89 22.22
N GLN A 4 0.90 -1.96 21.90
CA GLN A 4 0.11 -1.25 22.91
C GLN A 4 -0.98 -2.14 23.53
N MET A 5 -1.59 -3.00 22.74
CA MET A 5 -2.64 -3.92 23.23
C MET A 5 -2.05 -5.07 24.07
N LEU A 6 -0.80 -5.43 23.84
CA LEU A 6 -0.11 -6.51 24.56
C LEU A 6 0.70 -6.02 25.77
N GLY A 7 0.71 -4.70 26.07
CA GLY A 7 1.51 -4.12 27.17
C GLY A 7 3.02 -4.17 26.96
N THR A 8 3.46 -4.63 25.79
CA THR A 8 4.91 -4.76 25.48
C THR A 8 5.57 -3.41 25.22
N LEU A 9 4.81 -2.37 24.93
CA LEU A 9 5.32 -1.04 24.65
C LEU A 9 5.88 -0.39 25.91
N GLU A 10 5.26 -0.62 27.07
CA GLU A 10 5.75 -0.14 28.37
C GLU A 10 7.07 -0.84 28.75
N ALA A 11 7.16 -2.15 28.52
CA ALA A 11 8.39 -2.90 28.75
C ALA A 11 9.54 -2.44 27.82
N LEU A 12 9.24 -2.08 26.57
CA LEU A 12 10.22 -1.54 25.62
C LEU A 12 10.69 -0.12 25.98
N LEU A 13 9.81 0.71 26.54
CA LEU A 13 10.16 2.08 26.97
C LEU A 13 11.00 2.12 28.24
N VAL A 14 11.00 1.06 29.03
CA VAL A 14 11.88 0.90 30.22
C VAL A 14 13.31 0.50 29.82
N THR A 15 13.51 0.01 28.58
CA THR A 15 14.84 -0.28 28.09
C THR A 15 15.59 1.00 27.71
N GLN A 16 16.91 1.03 27.89
CA GLN A 16 17.78 2.17 27.50
C GLN A 16 17.84 2.39 25.97
N THR A 17 16.98 1.74 25.20
CA THR A 17 16.95 1.81 23.73
C THR A 17 16.23 3.08 23.30
N GLY A 18 16.87 3.88 22.47
CA GLY A 18 16.26 5.12 21.93
C GLY A 18 14.97 4.84 21.16
N ILE A 19 13.95 5.70 21.33
CA ILE A 19 12.66 5.62 20.63
C ILE A 19 12.82 5.44 19.12
N PRO A 20 13.76 6.14 18.42
CA PRO A 20 13.97 5.93 16.98
C PRO A 20 14.36 4.49 16.62
N THR A 21 15.20 3.87 17.46
CA THR A 21 15.66 2.49 17.24
C THR A 21 14.49 1.50 17.33
N ILE A 22 13.58 1.69 18.28
CA ILE A 22 12.39 0.85 18.44
C ILE A 22 11.47 0.97 17.22
N ILE A 23 11.25 2.19 16.72
CA ILE A 23 10.42 2.44 15.54
C ILE A 23 11.04 1.81 14.30
N ILE A 24 12.34 1.99 14.08
CA ILE A 24 13.03 1.43 12.92
C ILE A 24 13.01 -0.11 12.98
N SER A 25 13.31 -0.70 14.14
CA SER A 25 13.31 -2.16 14.29
C SER A 25 11.95 -2.80 14.07
N SER A 26 10.87 -2.20 14.59
CA SER A 26 9.51 -2.72 14.38
C SER A 26 9.06 -2.55 12.92
N SER A 27 9.43 -1.47 12.26
CA SER A 27 9.18 -1.28 10.83
C SER A 27 9.95 -2.30 9.99
N LEU A 28 11.24 -2.51 10.30
CA LEU A 28 12.09 -3.47 9.60
C LEU A 28 11.55 -4.89 9.71
N TYR A 29 11.11 -5.30 10.89
CA TYR A 29 10.46 -6.60 11.10
C TYR A 29 9.23 -6.75 10.20
N SER A 30 8.35 -5.75 10.17
CA SER A 30 7.15 -5.76 9.34
C SER A 30 7.47 -5.85 7.84
N PHE A 31 8.50 -5.15 7.38
CA PHE A 31 8.97 -5.22 6.00
C PHE A 31 9.53 -6.59 5.63
N ILE A 32 10.39 -7.16 6.48
CA ILE A 32 10.96 -8.50 6.26
C ILE A 32 9.85 -9.54 6.20
N PHE A 33 8.91 -9.50 7.14
CA PHE A 33 7.80 -10.44 7.20
C PHE A 33 6.85 -10.30 5.99
N ALA A 34 6.54 -9.08 5.56
CA ALA A 34 5.76 -8.83 4.35
C ALA A 34 6.48 -9.34 3.09
N SER A 35 7.78 -9.07 2.96
CA SER A 35 8.59 -9.55 1.84
C SER A 35 8.66 -11.08 1.80
N PHE A 36 8.80 -11.72 2.95
CA PHE A 36 8.77 -13.19 3.05
C PHE A 36 7.41 -13.76 2.61
N LYS A 37 6.29 -13.17 3.07
CA LYS A 37 4.94 -13.56 2.62
C LYS A 37 4.79 -13.44 1.11
N VAL A 38 5.22 -12.33 0.53
CA VAL A 38 5.15 -12.11 -0.92
C VAL A 38 5.96 -13.16 -1.66
N ALA A 39 7.19 -13.44 -1.21
CA ALA A 39 8.02 -14.49 -1.81
C ALA A 39 7.34 -15.87 -1.74
N VAL A 40 6.78 -16.25 -0.60
CA VAL A 40 6.04 -17.52 -0.44
C VAL A 40 4.83 -17.57 -1.38
N TYR A 41 4.05 -16.50 -1.49
CA TYR A 41 2.89 -16.47 -2.39
C TYR A 41 3.29 -16.56 -3.86
N LEU A 42 4.38 -15.91 -4.26
CA LEU A 42 4.90 -16.03 -5.63
C LEU A 42 5.39 -17.45 -5.92
N LEU A 43 6.13 -18.07 -5.00
CA LEU A 43 6.57 -19.45 -5.14
C LEU A 43 5.39 -20.41 -5.24
N LEU A 44 4.38 -20.28 -4.37
CA LEU A 44 3.16 -21.09 -4.46
C LEU A 44 2.43 -20.85 -5.79
N GLY A 45 2.36 -19.61 -6.26
CA GLY A 45 1.80 -19.26 -7.56
C GLY A 45 2.45 -20.03 -8.72
N VAL A 46 3.78 -20.07 -8.73
CA VAL A 46 4.54 -20.76 -9.76
C VAL A 46 4.45 -22.29 -9.61
N PHE A 47 4.75 -22.84 -8.42
CA PHE A 47 4.88 -24.27 -8.23
C PHE A 47 3.57 -25.01 -8.08
N VAL A 48 2.56 -24.40 -7.41
CA VAL A 48 1.28 -25.05 -7.14
C VAL A 48 0.25 -24.71 -8.22
N PHE A 49 0.18 -23.44 -8.60
CA PHE A 49 -0.82 -22.96 -9.58
C PHE A 49 -0.29 -22.91 -11.01
N GLY A 50 0.98 -23.26 -11.26
CA GLY A 50 1.56 -23.30 -12.60
C GLY A 50 1.60 -21.96 -13.32
N VAL A 51 1.65 -20.84 -12.56
CA VAL A 51 1.72 -19.50 -13.15
C VAL A 51 3.04 -19.33 -13.89
N ASN A 52 2.96 -19.09 -15.20
CA ASN A 52 4.13 -18.89 -16.02
C ASN A 52 4.68 -17.48 -15.85
N MET A 53 5.78 -17.34 -15.13
CA MET A 53 6.50 -16.07 -14.93
C MET A 53 7.70 -15.91 -15.87
N GLY A 54 7.84 -16.78 -16.88
CA GLY A 54 9.00 -16.75 -17.79
C GLY A 54 9.15 -15.44 -18.56
N ASN A 55 8.05 -14.75 -18.82
CA ASN A 55 8.04 -13.45 -19.50
C ASN A 55 7.80 -12.26 -18.57
N ALA A 56 7.85 -12.46 -17.25
CA ALA A 56 7.54 -11.41 -16.28
C ALA A 56 8.50 -10.21 -16.42
N ASN A 57 7.92 -9.01 -16.51
CA ASN A 57 8.67 -7.77 -16.51
C ASN A 57 8.90 -7.29 -15.08
N PHE A 58 9.96 -7.79 -14.43
CA PHE A 58 10.30 -7.41 -13.06
C PHE A 58 10.64 -5.92 -12.92
N ALA A 59 11.24 -5.30 -13.96
CA ALA A 59 11.55 -3.87 -13.92
C ALA A 59 10.27 -3.02 -13.88
N GLY A 60 9.27 -3.38 -14.69
CA GLY A 60 7.95 -2.75 -14.66
C GLY A 60 7.23 -2.96 -13.33
N ALA A 61 7.28 -4.17 -12.80
CA ALA A 61 6.69 -4.50 -11.49
C ALA A 61 7.34 -3.70 -10.34
N LEU A 62 8.67 -3.60 -10.31
CA LEU A 62 9.39 -2.80 -9.30
C LEU A 62 9.05 -1.31 -9.39
N LEU A 63 8.94 -0.76 -10.59
CA LEU A 63 8.57 0.64 -10.79
C LEU A 63 7.15 0.90 -10.30
N ILE A 64 6.20 0.04 -10.63
CA ILE A 64 4.82 0.13 -10.13
C ILE A 64 4.78 -0.01 -8.61
N LEU A 65 5.52 -0.96 -8.04
CA LEU A 65 5.63 -1.13 -6.60
C LEU A 65 6.14 0.16 -5.92
N PHE A 66 7.19 0.76 -6.45
CA PHE A 66 7.76 2.00 -5.91
C PHE A 66 6.75 3.15 -5.94
N LEU A 67 6.07 3.35 -7.07
CA LEU A 67 5.02 4.37 -7.19
C LEU A 67 3.84 4.08 -6.27
N THR A 68 3.48 2.82 -6.08
CA THR A 68 2.46 2.39 -5.14
C THR A 68 2.83 2.78 -3.72
N ILE A 69 4.05 2.49 -3.29
CA ILE A 69 4.53 2.86 -1.94
C ILE A 69 4.42 4.37 -1.72
N ILE A 70 4.83 5.18 -2.69
CA ILE A 70 4.74 6.65 -2.60
C ILE A 70 3.27 7.09 -2.48
N SER A 71 2.38 6.57 -3.34
CA SER A 71 0.96 6.90 -3.30
C SER A 71 0.31 6.53 -1.96
N PHE A 72 0.59 5.33 -1.44
CA PHE A 72 0.02 4.86 -0.18
C PHE A 72 0.65 5.54 1.05
N SER A 73 1.90 5.98 0.98
CA SER A 73 2.53 6.78 2.04
C SER A 73 1.74 8.07 2.32
N SER A 74 1.17 8.68 1.29
CA SER A 74 0.33 9.87 1.44
C SER A 74 -0.92 9.60 2.28
N PHE A 75 -1.58 8.45 2.06
CA PHE A 75 -2.71 8.02 2.88
C PHE A 75 -2.30 7.72 4.32
N GLY A 76 -1.13 7.13 4.52
CA GLY A 76 -0.55 6.91 5.85
C GLY A 76 -0.35 8.23 6.62
N ILE A 77 0.16 9.28 5.97
CA ILE A 77 0.35 10.61 6.56
C ILE A 77 -1.00 11.24 6.93
N ILE A 78 -2.01 11.15 6.05
CA ILE A 78 -3.36 11.64 6.33
C ILE A 78 -3.94 10.90 7.53
N SER A 79 -3.86 9.57 7.55
CA SER A 79 -4.35 8.76 8.67
C SER A 79 -3.66 9.11 9.99
N ALA A 80 -2.33 9.27 9.99
CA ALA A 80 -1.58 9.71 11.15
C ALA A 80 -2.06 11.08 11.67
N SER A 81 -2.34 12.02 10.76
CA SER A 81 -2.88 13.35 11.11
C SER A 81 -4.21 13.25 11.83
N PHE A 82 -5.11 12.39 11.35
CA PHE A 82 -6.41 12.18 11.99
C PHE A 82 -6.29 11.51 13.36
N VAL A 83 -5.41 10.52 13.50
CA VAL A 83 -5.15 9.87 14.79
C VAL A 83 -4.63 10.88 15.82
N MET A 84 -3.75 11.80 15.39
CA MET A 84 -3.25 12.87 16.29
C MET A 84 -4.35 13.80 16.77
N VAL A 85 -5.28 14.20 15.91
CA VAL A 85 -6.36 15.13 16.26
C VAL A 85 -7.45 14.45 17.07
N LEU A 86 -7.88 13.26 16.67
CA LEU A 86 -9.01 12.55 17.30
C LEU A 86 -8.61 11.80 18.57
N LYS A 87 -7.31 11.53 18.78
CA LYS A 87 -6.76 10.73 19.91
C LYS A 87 -7.45 9.36 20.09
N ARG A 88 -8.15 8.89 19.08
CA ARG A 88 -8.90 7.62 19.06
C ARG A 88 -8.49 6.86 17.82
N GLY A 89 -8.83 5.59 17.74
CA GLY A 89 -8.55 4.65 16.63
C GLY A 89 -8.25 5.27 15.27
N ASP A 90 -7.96 4.46 14.29
CA ASP A 90 -7.64 4.88 12.92
C ASP A 90 -8.81 4.53 11.97
N PRO A 91 -9.87 5.36 11.91
CA PRO A 91 -11.03 5.09 11.07
C PRO A 91 -10.69 5.21 9.58
N ILE A 92 -9.74 6.10 9.23
CA ILE A 92 -9.38 6.35 7.83
C ILE A 92 -8.71 5.13 7.21
N SER A 93 -7.68 4.58 7.86
CA SER A 93 -7.04 3.35 7.36
C SER A 93 -8.03 2.18 7.31
N SER A 94 -8.93 2.06 8.26
CA SER A 94 -9.93 0.99 8.28
C SER A 94 -10.91 1.11 7.10
N ILE A 95 -11.49 2.28 6.89
CA ILE A 95 -12.39 2.55 5.76
C ILE A 95 -11.66 2.38 4.43
N PHE A 96 -10.45 2.97 4.31
CA PHE A 96 -9.67 2.87 3.09
C PHE A 96 -9.32 1.42 2.74
N THR A 97 -8.93 0.60 3.73
CA THR A 97 -8.62 -0.81 3.53
C THR A 97 -9.85 -1.58 3.07
N SER A 98 -11.01 -1.36 3.71
CA SER A 98 -12.26 -2.04 3.36
C SER A 98 -12.73 -1.66 1.95
N VAL A 99 -12.75 -0.37 1.64
CA VAL A 99 -13.13 0.15 0.31
C VAL A 99 -12.16 -0.34 -0.77
N SER A 100 -10.85 -0.29 -0.50
CA SER A 100 -9.82 -0.78 -1.41
C SER A 100 -9.91 -2.28 -1.65
N GLY A 101 -10.28 -3.06 -0.64
CA GLY A 101 -10.47 -4.51 -0.76
C GLY A 101 -11.62 -4.86 -1.70
N ILE A 102 -12.73 -4.14 -1.58
CA ILE A 102 -13.94 -4.39 -2.37
C ILE A 102 -13.83 -3.78 -3.77
N LEU A 103 -13.50 -2.49 -3.87
CA LEU A 103 -13.50 -1.76 -5.14
C LEU A 103 -12.18 -1.85 -5.89
N GLY A 104 -11.07 -2.00 -5.18
CA GLY A 104 -9.72 -1.95 -5.78
C GLY A 104 -9.33 -3.15 -6.64
N GLY A 105 -10.19 -4.16 -6.73
CA GLY A 105 -9.90 -5.34 -7.55
C GLY A 105 -8.98 -6.36 -6.88
N LEU A 106 -8.92 -6.37 -5.53
CA LEU A 106 -8.08 -7.31 -4.78
C LEU A 106 -8.57 -8.75 -4.93
N TYR A 107 -9.87 -8.97 -4.79
CA TYR A 107 -10.48 -10.31 -4.81
C TYR A 107 -10.98 -10.72 -6.21
N TYR A 108 -11.28 -9.76 -7.08
CA TYR A 108 -11.81 -9.99 -8.44
C TYR A 108 -11.38 -8.85 -9.38
N PRO A 109 -11.30 -9.09 -10.69
CA PRO A 109 -10.99 -8.04 -11.65
C PRO A 109 -12.06 -6.94 -11.64
N VAL A 110 -11.64 -5.67 -11.72
CA VAL A 110 -12.55 -4.52 -11.73
C VAL A 110 -13.56 -4.58 -12.89
N SER A 111 -13.20 -5.26 -13.97
CA SER A 111 -14.06 -5.44 -15.16
C SER A 111 -15.37 -6.18 -14.89
N ILE A 112 -15.49 -6.95 -13.80
CA ILE A 112 -16.71 -7.68 -13.44
C ILE A 112 -17.72 -6.80 -12.70
N LEU A 113 -17.27 -5.65 -12.17
CA LEU A 113 -18.11 -4.74 -11.41
C LEU A 113 -19.13 -4.03 -12.32
N PRO A 114 -20.32 -3.66 -11.80
CA PRO A 114 -21.23 -2.76 -12.51
C PRO A 114 -20.56 -1.45 -12.90
N GLY A 115 -20.92 -0.84 -14.02
CA GLY A 115 -20.21 0.30 -14.61
C GLY A 115 -20.06 1.52 -13.69
N TRP A 116 -20.99 1.75 -12.77
CA TRP A 116 -20.86 2.82 -11.78
C TRP A 116 -19.80 2.52 -10.71
N LEU A 117 -19.69 1.25 -10.27
CA LEU A 117 -18.65 0.81 -9.34
C LEU A 117 -17.25 0.80 -9.99
N GLN A 118 -17.17 0.46 -11.28
CA GLN A 118 -15.91 0.56 -12.03
C GLN A 118 -15.37 2.00 -12.02
N LYS A 119 -16.22 2.99 -12.25
CA LYS A 119 -15.83 4.41 -12.20
C LYS A 119 -15.30 4.80 -10.82
N MET A 120 -15.89 4.30 -9.74
CA MET A 120 -15.39 4.52 -8.38
C MET A 120 -14.07 3.79 -8.13
N SER A 121 -13.89 2.59 -8.68
CA SER A 121 -12.63 1.83 -8.58
C SER A 121 -11.46 2.60 -9.20
N TYR A 122 -11.67 3.25 -10.34
CA TYR A 122 -10.63 4.06 -10.99
C TYR A 122 -10.26 5.35 -10.24
N LEU A 123 -10.99 5.73 -9.20
CA LEU A 123 -10.60 6.79 -8.27
C LEU A 123 -9.61 6.31 -7.19
N LEU A 124 -9.34 5.01 -7.11
CA LEU A 124 -8.47 4.44 -6.10
C LEU A 124 -7.09 4.10 -6.70
N PRO A 125 -5.98 4.52 -6.09
CA PRO A 125 -4.64 4.18 -6.58
C PRO A 125 -4.36 2.67 -6.54
N VAL A 126 -5.01 1.93 -5.63
CA VAL A 126 -4.88 0.48 -5.52
C VAL A 126 -5.28 -0.26 -6.80
N THR A 127 -6.28 0.25 -7.52
CA THR A 127 -6.74 -0.34 -8.79
C THR A 127 -5.63 -0.37 -9.83
N TYR A 128 -4.98 0.78 -10.05
CA TYR A 128 -3.87 0.88 -11.00
C TYR A 128 -2.63 0.11 -10.56
N SER A 129 -2.40 0.07 -9.25
CA SER A 129 -1.31 -0.71 -8.67
C SER A 129 -1.48 -2.21 -8.92
N LEU A 130 -2.64 -2.77 -8.59
CA LEU A 130 -2.92 -4.20 -8.76
C LEU A 130 -3.01 -4.60 -10.23
N GLU A 131 -3.66 -3.79 -11.06
CA GLU A 131 -3.73 -4.03 -12.51
C GLU A 131 -2.35 -3.99 -13.15
N GLY A 132 -1.58 -2.94 -12.87
CA GLY A 132 -0.22 -2.81 -13.39
C GLY A 132 0.72 -3.94 -12.94
N MET A 133 0.62 -4.37 -11.68
CA MET A 133 1.37 -5.53 -11.18
C MET A 133 0.97 -6.83 -11.89
N ARG A 134 -0.33 -7.06 -12.12
CA ARG A 134 -0.81 -8.24 -12.87
C ARG A 134 -0.31 -8.24 -14.30
N LEU A 135 -0.39 -7.11 -14.99
CA LEU A 135 0.08 -6.95 -16.36
C LEU A 135 1.60 -7.16 -16.46
N ALA A 136 2.36 -6.61 -15.52
CA ALA A 136 3.82 -6.74 -15.50
C ALA A 136 4.29 -8.18 -15.21
N LEU A 137 3.71 -8.81 -14.17
CA LEU A 137 4.17 -10.11 -13.68
C LEU A 137 3.58 -11.30 -14.45
N LEU A 138 2.28 -11.22 -14.83
CA LEU A 138 1.59 -12.36 -15.45
C LEU A 138 1.59 -12.30 -16.97
N GLN A 139 1.55 -11.10 -17.55
CA GLN A 139 1.49 -10.92 -19.00
C GLN A 139 2.81 -10.41 -19.61
N GLY A 140 3.75 -9.99 -18.78
CA GLY A 140 5.06 -9.53 -19.24
C GLY A 140 5.02 -8.23 -20.04
N TYR A 141 4.03 -7.39 -19.81
CA TYR A 141 3.84 -6.14 -20.54
C TYR A 141 5.08 -5.24 -20.41
N SER A 142 5.44 -4.61 -21.52
CA SER A 142 6.54 -3.65 -21.59
C SER A 142 6.21 -2.39 -20.78
N LEU A 143 7.23 -1.61 -20.39
CA LEU A 143 7.04 -0.33 -19.70
C LEU A 143 6.12 0.62 -20.47
N ARG A 144 6.12 0.55 -21.80
CA ARG A 144 5.26 1.40 -22.64
C ARG A 144 3.79 1.04 -22.50
N GLU A 145 3.49 -0.22 -22.38
CA GLU A 145 2.10 -0.71 -22.20
C GLU A 145 1.60 -0.47 -20.77
N LEU A 146 2.51 -0.40 -19.80
CA LEU A 146 2.22 -0.07 -18.40
C LEU A 146 2.06 1.44 -18.15
N MET A 147 2.35 2.29 -19.16
CA MET A 147 2.28 3.76 -19.04
C MET A 147 0.97 4.29 -18.45
N PRO A 148 -0.22 3.80 -18.83
CA PRO A 148 -1.47 4.30 -18.24
C PRO A 148 -1.50 4.14 -16.70
N ASN A 149 -1.07 2.98 -16.20
CA ASN A 149 -1.02 2.70 -14.76
C ASN A 149 0.06 3.51 -14.06
N ILE A 150 1.23 3.66 -14.68
CA ILE A 150 2.34 4.47 -14.18
C ILE A 150 1.93 5.94 -14.07
N VAL A 151 1.34 6.50 -15.12
CA VAL A 151 0.89 7.91 -15.15
C VAL A 151 -0.21 8.14 -14.10
N ALA A 152 -1.16 7.23 -13.98
CA ALA A 152 -2.20 7.33 -12.97
C ALA A 152 -1.59 7.36 -11.55
N LEU A 153 -0.68 6.44 -11.22
CA LEU A 153 -0.01 6.40 -9.91
C LEU A 153 0.84 7.65 -9.66
N LEU A 154 1.52 8.17 -10.68
CA LEU A 154 2.27 9.43 -10.59
C LEU A 154 1.35 10.61 -10.30
N LEU A 155 0.21 10.71 -10.97
CA LEU A 155 -0.77 11.77 -10.72
C LEU A 155 -1.34 11.67 -9.30
N PHE A 156 -1.70 10.46 -8.85
CA PHE A 156 -2.14 10.25 -7.47
C PHE A 156 -1.07 10.67 -6.46
N SER A 157 0.18 10.29 -6.67
CA SER A 157 1.27 10.67 -5.76
C SER A 157 1.52 12.18 -5.78
N ALA A 158 1.52 12.80 -6.96
CA ALA A 158 1.76 14.24 -7.11
C ALA A 158 0.66 15.10 -6.46
N ILE A 159 -0.58 14.62 -6.43
CA ILE A 159 -1.69 15.34 -5.80
C ILE A 159 -1.77 15.03 -4.30
N MET A 160 -1.69 13.75 -3.94
CA MET A 160 -1.92 13.31 -2.57
C MET A 160 -0.76 13.61 -1.62
N LEU A 161 0.48 13.62 -2.10
CA LEU A 161 1.64 13.97 -1.27
C LEU A 161 1.58 15.40 -0.72
N PRO A 162 1.43 16.45 -1.56
CA PRO A 162 1.33 17.81 -1.05
C PRO A 162 0.12 18.00 -0.13
N LEU A 163 -1.02 17.38 -0.50
CA LEU A 163 -2.24 17.44 0.29
C LEU A 163 -2.03 16.81 1.68
N SER A 164 -1.38 15.66 1.75
CA SER A 164 -1.10 14.96 3.00
C SER A 164 -0.18 15.77 3.91
N ILE A 165 0.86 16.41 3.35
CA ILE A 165 1.78 17.28 4.08
C ILE A 165 1.05 18.52 4.61
N PHE A 166 0.17 19.11 3.81
CA PHE A 166 -0.65 20.26 4.23
C PHE A 166 -1.57 19.90 5.40
N ILE A 167 -2.29 18.79 5.30
CA ILE A 167 -3.18 18.29 6.37
C ILE A 167 -2.38 17.99 7.64
N PHE A 168 -1.22 17.35 7.51
CA PHE A 168 -0.35 17.05 8.64
C PHE A 168 0.15 18.34 9.31
N GLY A 169 0.62 19.31 8.53
CA GLY A 169 1.06 20.61 9.05
C GLY A 169 -0.05 21.37 9.78
N TYR A 170 -1.29 21.22 9.34
CA TYR A 170 -2.46 21.79 10.04
C TYR A 170 -2.80 21.03 11.34
N ALA A 171 -2.69 19.69 11.31
CA ALA A 171 -2.94 18.84 12.47
C ALA A 171 -1.95 19.09 13.62
N VAL A 172 -0.67 19.30 13.28
CA VAL A 172 0.39 19.56 14.28
C VAL A 172 0.25 20.92 14.96
N LYS A 173 -0.38 21.91 14.30
CA LYS A 173 -0.58 23.27 14.86
C LYS A 173 -1.79 23.36 15.81
N ARG A 174 -2.55 22.30 15.96
CA ARG A 174 -3.69 22.22 16.89
C ARG A 174 -3.37 21.38 18.11
#